data_993670fb67ba84fcc1fa14d6f1548dd7
#
_entry.id   993670fb67ba84fcc1fa14d6f1548dd7
#
_cell.length_a   1.000
_cell.length_b   1.000
_cell.length_c   1.000
_cell.angle_alpha   90.00
_cell.angle_beta   90.00
_cell.angle_gamma   90.00
#
_symmetry.space_group_name_H-M   'P 1'
#
loop_
_entity.id
_entity.type
_entity.pdbx_description
1 polymer ?
#
loop_
_entity_poly.entity_id
_entity_poly.type
_entity_poly.pdbx_seq_one_letter_code
_entity_poly.pdbx_strand_id
1 'polypeptide(L)'
;KHPVRIAMFERHQLATGQALAMLAAYGMDAKTIESWGGKVIFTSHGEGIRMIMDGQADMWFTGGSYFPHHKYIQLGAKKAFRLLPISKAVAQKVAKRFGQEIMAVPAGIYDKNNGQNDAYWSPATIVTFGVRTDLSDDLVYKIAKALANHKEEFWEVHRMHKFYTPQVACQNVGTAPLHPGAIKFYKETGCLD
;
A
#
# COMPACT_ATOMS: atom_id res chain seq x y z
N LYS A 1 21.53 14.57 16.82
CA LYS A 1 20.73 14.67 15.58
C LYS A 1 21.67 14.36 14.44
N HIS A 2 21.36 13.35 13.65
CA HIS A 2 22.22 12.94 12.54
C HIS A 2 21.54 13.37 11.23
N PRO A 3 22.29 13.83 10.23
CA PRO A 3 21.76 14.06 8.91
C PRO A 3 21.24 12.74 8.33
N VAL A 4 20.02 12.73 7.81
CA VAL A 4 19.41 11.58 7.18
C VAL A 4 18.89 11.95 5.79
N ARG A 5 19.18 11.14 4.79
CA ARG A 5 18.72 11.31 3.41
C ARG A 5 17.57 10.34 3.17
N ILE A 6 16.38 10.86 2.93
CA ILE A 6 15.16 10.07 2.80
C ILE A 6 14.69 10.14 1.34
N ALA A 7 14.71 9.02 0.64
CA ALA A 7 14.13 8.89 -0.69
C ALA A 7 12.63 8.57 -0.58
N MET A 8 11.81 9.28 -1.33
CA MET A 8 10.36 9.11 -1.42
C MET A 8 9.92 9.11 -2.88
N PHE A 9 8.68 8.70 -3.13
CA PHE A 9 8.07 8.86 -4.46
C PHE A 9 7.89 10.34 -4.84
N GLU A 10 7.47 10.55 -6.08
CA GLU A 10 7.11 11.87 -6.58
C GLU A 10 6.05 12.53 -5.69
N ARG A 11 6.10 13.87 -5.62
CA ARG A 11 5.31 14.66 -4.67
C ARG A 11 3.80 14.41 -4.73
N HIS A 12 3.26 14.11 -5.89
CA HIS A 12 1.83 13.90 -6.11
C HIS A 12 1.34 12.48 -5.78
N GLN A 13 2.24 11.56 -5.43
CA GLN A 13 1.88 10.20 -5.10
C GLN A 13 1.24 10.10 -3.70
N LEU A 14 0.21 9.26 -3.58
CA LEU A 14 -0.45 8.99 -2.30
C LEU A 14 0.54 8.51 -1.24
N ALA A 15 1.44 7.60 -1.63
CA ALA A 15 2.47 7.06 -0.73
C ALA A 15 3.39 8.15 -0.16
N THR A 16 3.71 9.18 -0.96
CA THR A 16 4.50 10.34 -0.49
C THR A 16 3.73 11.16 0.53
N GLY A 17 2.44 11.43 0.27
CA GLY A 17 1.58 12.11 1.24
C GLY A 17 1.49 11.35 2.57
N GLN A 18 1.35 10.03 2.52
CA GLN A 18 1.35 9.17 3.70
C GLN A 18 2.71 9.21 4.44
N ALA A 19 3.82 9.11 3.71
CA ALA A 19 5.17 9.19 4.28
C ALA A 19 5.39 10.49 5.04
N LEU A 20 5.06 11.62 4.43
CA LEU A 20 5.19 12.94 5.05
C LEU A 20 4.28 13.07 6.28
N ALA A 21 3.06 12.52 6.22
CA ALA A 21 2.16 12.51 7.38
C ALA A 21 2.66 11.62 8.53
N MET A 22 3.29 10.48 8.22
CA MET A 22 3.93 9.63 9.23
C MET A 22 5.12 10.33 9.88
N LEU A 23 6.01 10.91 9.09
CA LEU A 23 7.16 11.68 9.61
C LEU A 23 6.69 12.85 10.50
N ALA A 24 5.69 13.60 10.05
CA ALA A 24 5.12 14.69 10.82
C ALA A 24 4.50 14.22 12.16
N ALA A 25 3.92 13.03 12.20
CA ALA A 25 3.39 12.44 13.42
C ALA A 25 4.48 12.14 14.47
N TYR A 26 5.74 12.00 14.04
CA TYR A 26 6.91 11.85 14.89
C TYR A 26 7.71 13.16 15.05
N GLY A 27 7.15 14.30 14.65
CA GLY A 27 7.83 15.60 14.73
C GLY A 27 8.97 15.77 13.70
N MET A 28 8.96 15.00 12.63
CA MET A 28 9.99 15.00 11.58
C MET A 28 9.41 15.50 10.26
N ASP A 29 9.17 16.79 10.14
CA ASP A 29 8.84 17.39 8.83
C ASP A 29 10.12 17.64 7.99
N ALA A 30 9.95 18.02 6.72
CA ALA A 30 11.07 18.25 5.82
C ALA A 30 12.02 19.33 6.34
N LYS A 31 11.49 20.42 6.91
CA LYS A 31 12.29 21.52 7.47
C LYS A 31 13.12 21.06 8.66
N THR A 32 12.51 20.25 9.52
CA THR A 32 13.20 19.65 10.67
C THR A 32 14.34 18.74 10.22
N ILE A 33 14.10 17.89 9.21
CA ILE A 33 15.12 17.01 8.63
C ILE A 33 16.26 17.85 8.04
N GLU A 34 15.96 18.88 7.28
CA GLU A 34 16.94 19.80 6.69
C GLU A 34 17.74 20.54 7.77
N SER A 35 17.11 20.97 8.87
CA SER A 35 17.78 21.62 9.99
C SER A 35 18.81 20.71 10.70
N TRP A 36 18.70 19.40 10.51
CA TRP A 36 19.68 18.40 10.99
C TRP A 36 20.77 18.09 9.97
N GLY A 37 20.77 18.78 8.82
CA GLY A 37 21.66 18.50 7.68
C GLY A 37 21.21 17.35 6.80
N GLY A 38 20.01 16.82 7.02
CA GLY A 38 19.41 15.78 6.20
C GLY A 38 18.72 16.31 4.95
N LYS A 39 18.10 15.44 4.17
CA LYS A 39 17.42 15.80 2.93
C LYS A 39 16.27 14.85 2.62
N VAL A 40 15.15 15.40 2.15
CA VAL A 40 14.06 14.62 1.53
C VAL A 40 14.20 14.70 0.01
N ILE A 41 14.31 13.55 -0.63
CA ILE A 41 14.56 13.39 -2.07
C ILE A 41 13.33 12.76 -2.70
N PHE A 42 12.71 13.46 -3.65
CA PHE A 42 11.57 12.95 -4.39
C PHE A 42 12.06 12.34 -5.71
N THR A 43 11.70 11.09 -5.95
CA THR A 43 12.23 10.34 -7.09
C THR A 43 11.29 9.20 -7.50
N SER A 44 11.61 8.51 -8.59
CA SER A 44 10.85 7.34 -9.02
C SER A 44 11.08 6.13 -8.09
N HIS A 45 10.16 5.17 -8.15
CA HIS A 45 10.27 3.92 -7.37
C HIS A 45 11.59 3.17 -7.61
N GLY A 46 11.99 3.06 -8.87
CA GLY A 46 13.23 2.36 -9.26
C GLY A 46 14.49 3.10 -8.83
N GLU A 47 14.45 4.42 -8.86
CA GLU A 47 15.58 5.25 -8.45
C GLU A 47 15.77 5.24 -6.93
N GLY A 48 14.67 5.33 -6.18
CA GLY A 48 14.73 5.30 -4.71
C GLY A 48 15.44 4.05 -4.16
N ILE A 49 15.17 2.87 -4.73
CA ILE A 49 15.86 1.64 -4.30
C ILE A 49 17.35 1.65 -4.72
N ARG A 50 17.69 2.19 -5.92
CA ARG A 50 19.09 2.34 -6.33
C ARG A 50 19.85 3.24 -5.39
N MET A 51 19.27 4.36 -4.98
CA MET A 51 19.90 5.29 -4.04
C MET A 51 20.23 4.63 -2.70
N ILE A 52 19.41 3.70 -2.20
CA ILE A 52 19.75 2.91 -1.01
C ILE A 52 20.91 1.97 -1.28
N MET A 53 20.87 1.26 -2.42
CA MET A 53 21.94 0.30 -2.79
C MET A 53 23.28 0.99 -2.95
N ASP A 54 23.29 2.19 -3.52
CA ASP A 54 24.50 2.99 -3.81
C ASP A 54 24.93 3.86 -2.62
N GLY A 55 24.21 3.81 -1.49
CA GLY A 55 24.53 4.63 -0.32
C GLY A 55 24.24 6.13 -0.48
N GLN A 56 23.43 6.49 -1.45
CA GLN A 56 23.02 7.88 -1.71
C GLN A 56 21.80 8.30 -0.87
N ALA A 57 21.05 7.33 -0.34
CA ALA A 57 19.99 7.54 0.62
C ALA A 57 20.13 6.57 1.79
N ASP A 58 19.66 6.98 2.97
CA ASP A 58 19.73 6.23 4.23
C ASP A 58 18.39 5.57 4.56
N MET A 59 17.30 6.17 4.09
CA MET A 59 15.94 5.66 4.20
C MET A 59 15.25 5.71 2.85
N TRP A 60 14.41 4.72 2.62
CA TRP A 60 13.52 4.70 1.48
C TRP A 60 12.09 4.50 1.95
N PHE A 61 11.22 5.43 1.59
CA PHE A 61 9.81 5.35 1.86
C PHE A 61 9.07 4.94 0.59
N THR A 62 8.40 3.81 0.63
CA THR A 62 7.65 3.30 -0.52
C THR A 62 6.29 2.76 -0.09
N GLY A 63 5.29 2.94 -0.93
CA GLY A 63 4.04 2.20 -0.85
C GLY A 63 4.20 0.86 -1.55
N GLY A 64 3.69 -0.20 -0.95
CA GLY A 64 3.59 -1.51 -1.58
C GLY A 64 2.13 -1.89 -1.73
N SER A 65 1.77 -2.43 -2.89
CA SER A 65 0.40 -2.91 -3.12
C SER A 65 0.16 -4.28 -2.49
N TYR A 66 1.21 -4.94 -2.02
CA TYR A 66 1.17 -6.29 -1.44
C TYR A 66 2.46 -6.61 -0.71
N PHE A 67 2.45 -7.66 0.08
CA PHE A 67 3.66 -8.17 0.72
C PHE A 67 3.72 -9.72 0.63
N PRO A 68 4.95 -10.29 0.58
CA PRO A 68 6.23 -9.58 0.56
C PRO A 68 6.44 -8.78 -0.74
N HIS A 69 6.86 -7.53 -0.61
CA HIS A 69 7.08 -6.65 -1.75
C HIS A 69 8.41 -7.00 -2.45
N HIS A 70 8.36 -7.24 -3.77
CA HIS A 70 9.51 -7.73 -4.54
C HIS A 70 10.75 -6.83 -4.45
N LYS A 71 10.58 -5.52 -4.32
CA LYS A 71 11.71 -4.59 -4.17
C LYS A 71 12.45 -4.73 -2.85
N TYR A 72 11.73 -5.05 -1.76
CA TYR A 72 12.39 -5.35 -0.48
C TYR A 72 13.13 -6.69 -0.53
N ILE A 73 12.58 -7.68 -1.22
CA ILE A 73 13.28 -8.96 -1.46
C ILE A 73 14.57 -8.68 -2.26
N GLN A 74 14.48 -7.92 -3.34
CA GLN A 74 15.63 -7.55 -4.18
C GLN A 74 16.69 -6.77 -3.39
N LEU A 75 16.27 -5.82 -2.55
CA LEU A 75 17.17 -5.08 -1.67
C LEU A 75 17.86 -6.02 -0.69
N GLY A 76 17.11 -6.86 0.00
CA GLY A 76 17.62 -7.79 1.00
C GLY A 76 18.63 -8.81 0.47
N ALA A 77 18.49 -9.18 -0.80
CA ALA A 77 19.48 -10.05 -1.48
C ALA A 77 20.83 -9.37 -1.71
N LYS A 78 20.89 -8.03 -1.69
CA LYS A 78 22.10 -7.25 -1.98
C LYS A 78 22.65 -6.49 -0.79
N LYS A 79 21.77 -6.05 0.11
CA LYS A 79 22.13 -5.18 1.23
C LYS A 79 21.20 -5.44 2.41
N ALA A 80 21.77 -5.59 3.59
CA ALA A 80 20.96 -5.63 4.81
C ALA A 80 20.17 -4.33 4.97
N PHE A 81 18.90 -4.43 5.29
CA PHE A 81 18.03 -3.31 5.62
C PHE A 81 17.15 -3.64 6.82
N ARG A 82 16.56 -2.63 7.41
CA ARG A 82 15.61 -2.77 8.50
C ARG A 82 14.32 -2.03 8.17
N LEU A 83 13.20 -2.69 8.31
CA LEU A 83 11.91 -2.02 8.30
C LEU A 83 11.72 -1.27 9.62
N LEU A 84 11.31 -0.01 9.53
CA LEU A 84 11.01 0.81 10.70
C LEU A 84 9.50 0.69 10.98
N PRO A 85 9.11 0.05 12.08
CA PRO A 85 7.70 -0.07 12.43
C PRO A 85 7.14 1.30 12.83
N ILE A 86 5.89 1.55 12.45
CA ILE A 86 5.10 2.66 12.97
C ILE A 86 4.12 2.17 14.01
N SER A 87 3.82 3.00 15.00
CA SER A 87 2.83 2.63 16.00
C SER A 87 1.43 2.53 15.39
N LYS A 88 0.58 1.67 15.95
CA LYS A 88 -0.81 1.52 15.51
C LYS A 88 -1.55 2.85 15.52
N ALA A 89 -1.33 3.68 16.54
CA ALA A 89 -1.95 4.99 16.65
C ALA A 89 -1.55 5.94 15.49
N VAL A 90 -0.28 5.93 15.09
CA VAL A 90 0.18 6.71 13.94
C VAL A 90 -0.40 6.16 12.65
N ALA A 91 -0.42 4.84 12.47
CA ALA A 91 -1.04 4.22 11.30
C ALA A 91 -2.52 4.61 11.17
N GLN A 92 -3.29 4.55 12.26
CA GLN A 92 -4.70 4.97 12.30
C GLN A 92 -4.89 6.45 11.97
N LYS A 93 -4.07 7.32 12.56
CA LYS A 93 -4.12 8.77 12.29
C LYS A 93 -3.87 9.08 10.80
N VAL A 94 -2.88 8.43 10.20
CA VAL A 94 -2.56 8.61 8.80
C VAL A 94 -3.66 8.02 7.92
N ALA A 95 -4.09 6.79 8.19
CA ALA A 95 -5.17 6.13 7.45
C ALA A 95 -6.44 7.00 7.41
N LYS A 96 -6.88 7.50 8.58
CA LYS A 96 -8.04 8.40 8.67
C LYS A 96 -7.90 9.65 7.80
N ARG A 97 -6.70 10.25 7.76
CA ARG A 97 -6.45 11.45 6.94
C ARG A 97 -6.62 11.20 5.44
N PHE A 98 -6.34 9.98 4.99
CA PHE A 98 -6.39 9.60 3.58
C PHE A 98 -7.60 8.72 3.23
N GLY A 99 -8.57 8.57 4.12
CA GLY A 99 -9.76 7.74 3.89
C GLY A 99 -9.43 6.26 3.72
N GLN A 100 -8.47 5.75 4.50
CA GLN A 100 -7.96 4.39 4.40
C GLN A 100 -8.20 3.60 5.68
N GLU A 101 -8.06 2.30 5.58
CA GLU A 101 -7.99 1.37 6.71
C GLU A 101 -6.54 1.15 7.15
N ILE A 102 -6.33 0.39 8.22
CA ILE A 102 -5.01 -0.10 8.61
C ILE A 102 -4.94 -1.61 8.45
N MET A 103 -3.77 -2.09 8.10
CA MET A 103 -3.47 -3.52 7.97
C MET A 103 -2.24 -3.87 8.81
N ALA A 104 -2.28 -5.03 9.45
CA ALA A 104 -1.10 -5.61 10.07
C ALA A 104 -0.24 -6.28 9.00
N VAL A 105 1.03 -5.93 8.94
CA VAL A 105 2.05 -6.65 8.16
C VAL A 105 2.64 -7.70 9.07
N PRO A 106 2.50 -9.01 8.76
CA PRO A 106 2.96 -10.09 9.63
C PRO A 106 4.47 -10.05 9.87
N ALA A 107 4.89 -10.52 11.05
CA ALA A 107 6.30 -10.73 11.36
C ALA A 107 6.94 -11.74 10.40
N GLY A 108 8.23 -11.58 10.13
CA GLY A 108 9.02 -12.54 9.37
C GLY A 108 8.67 -12.68 7.88
N ILE A 109 7.86 -11.76 7.33
CA ILE A 109 7.44 -11.81 5.92
C ILE A 109 8.62 -11.52 4.96
N TYR A 110 9.60 -10.79 5.44
CA TYR A 110 10.91 -10.63 4.82
C TYR A 110 11.93 -11.49 5.60
N ASP A 111 13.01 -11.86 4.94
CA ASP A 111 14.05 -12.71 5.53
C ASP A 111 14.45 -12.19 6.93
N LYS A 112 14.63 -13.12 7.89
CA LYS A 112 15.06 -12.82 9.26
C LYS A 112 16.35 -11.99 9.32
N ASN A 113 17.23 -12.12 8.33
CA ASN A 113 18.44 -11.33 8.20
C ASN A 113 18.18 -9.85 7.88
N ASN A 114 16.96 -9.49 7.49
CA ASN A 114 16.55 -8.13 7.15
C ASN A 114 15.85 -7.41 8.31
N GLY A 115 15.82 -8.01 9.51
CA GLY A 115 15.45 -7.33 10.75
C GLY A 115 13.98 -7.02 10.93
N GLN A 116 13.08 -7.70 10.21
CA GLN A 116 11.64 -7.62 10.47
C GLN A 116 11.21 -8.78 11.38
N ASN A 117 11.48 -8.62 12.68
CA ASN A 117 11.16 -9.66 13.68
C ASN A 117 9.73 -9.54 14.22
N ASP A 118 9.13 -8.36 14.13
CA ASP A 118 7.81 -8.06 14.69
C ASP A 118 6.82 -7.68 13.60
N ALA A 119 5.53 -7.94 13.88
CA ALA A 119 4.45 -7.40 13.08
C ALA A 119 4.38 -5.87 13.26
N TYR A 120 4.00 -5.16 12.20
CA TYR A 120 3.77 -3.71 12.27
C TYR A 120 2.49 -3.32 11.54
N TRP A 121 2.02 -2.12 11.82
CA TRP A 121 0.81 -1.57 11.21
C TRP A 121 1.16 -0.67 10.03
N SER A 122 0.31 -0.68 9.02
CA SER A 122 0.43 0.21 7.86
C SER A 122 -0.94 0.73 7.45
N PRO A 123 -1.06 1.98 7.00
CA PRO A 123 -2.22 2.39 6.20
C PRO A 123 -2.35 1.49 4.99
N ALA A 124 -3.56 1.10 4.67
CA ALA A 124 -3.87 0.17 3.59
C ALA A 124 -4.96 0.75 2.69
N THR A 125 -4.79 0.56 1.40
CA THR A 125 -5.76 0.94 0.36
C THR A 125 -6.29 -0.32 -0.29
N ILE A 126 -7.59 -0.37 -0.52
CA ILE A 126 -8.19 -1.43 -1.31
C ILE A 126 -8.08 -1.06 -2.79
N VAL A 127 -7.64 -2.01 -3.59
CA VAL A 127 -7.63 -1.88 -5.05
C VAL A 127 -8.99 -2.27 -5.57
N THR A 128 -9.60 -1.41 -6.37
CA THR A 128 -10.94 -1.60 -6.93
C THR A 128 -10.91 -1.58 -8.45
N PHE A 129 -11.85 -2.25 -9.09
CA PHE A 129 -12.12 -2.07 -10.50
C PHE A 129 -13.09 -0.90 -10.68
N GLY A 130 -12.58 0.21 -11.21
CA GLY A 130 -13.40 1.34 -11.60
C GLY A 130 -14.05 1.09 -12.98
N VAL A 131 -15.35 1.31 -13.08
CA VAL A 131 -16.09 1.26 -14.35
C VAL A 131 -16.79 2.58 -14.60
N ARG A 132 -17.05 2.89 -15.88
CA ARG A 132 -17.84 4.07 -16.23
C ARG A 132 -19.29 3.86 -15.80
N THR A 133 -19.93 4.93 -15.38
CA THR A 133 -21.33 4.90 -14.90
C THR A 133 -22.35 4.60 -15.98
N ASP A 134 -21.98 4.78 -17.26
CA ASP A 134 -22.85 4.53 -18.43
C ASP A 134 -22.72 3.10 -19.00
N LEU A 135 -21.92 2.23 -18.37
CA LEU A 135 -21.93 0.82 -18.74
C LEU A 135 -23.28 0.17 -18.37
N SER A 136 -23.73 -0.79 -19.17
CA SER A 136 -24.98 -1.48 -18.84
C SER A 136 -24.83 -2.33 -17.58
N ASP A 137 -25.89 -2.41 -16.81
CA ASP A 137 -25.95 -3.23 -15.58
C ASP A 137 -25.65 -4.70 -15.89
N ASP A 138 -26.13 -5.21 -17.03
CA ASP A 138 -25.88 -6.59 -17.47
C ASP A 138 -24.39 -6.86 -17.71
N LEU A 139 -23.67 -5.93 -18.35
CA LEU A 139 -22.25 -6.07 -18.57
C LEU A 139 -21.46 -6.08 -17.26
N VAL A 140 -21.74 -5.12 -16.36
CA VAL A 140 -21.04 -5.04 -15.07
C VAL A 140 -21.38 -6.22 -14.18
N TYR A 141 -22.62 -6.70 -14.18
CA TYR A 141 -23.03 -7.95 -13.52
C TYR A 141 -22.19 -9.14 -14.02
N LYS A 142 -22.04 -9.29 -15.35
CA LYS A 142 -21.24 -10.37 -15.95
C LYS A 142 -19.77 -10.27 -15.58
N ILE A 143 -19.21 -9.06 -15.52
CA ILE A 143 -17.82 -8.83 -15.05
C ILE A 143 -17.64 -9.29 -13.60
N ALA A 144 -18.52 -8.84 -12.70
CA ALA A 144 -18.46 -9.21 -11.28
C ALA A 144 -18.59 -10.73 -11.09
N LYS A 145 -19.53 -11.36 -11.82
CA LYS A 145 -19.73 -12.80 -11.81
C LYS A 145 -18.53 -13.57 -12.36
N ALA A 146 -17.94 -13.11 -13.43
CA ALA A 146 -16.75 -13.74 -14.01
C ALA A 146 -15.57 -13.70 -13.03
N LEU A 147 -15.30 -12.56 -12.42
CA LEU A 147 -14.24 -12.42 -11.42
C LEU A 147 -14.45 -13.34 -10.21
N ALA A 148 -15.69 -13.50 -9.75
CA ALA A 148 -16.01 -14.37 -8.63
C ALA A 148 -15.87 -15.86 -8.99
N ASN A 149 -16.32 -16.26 -10.18
CA ASN A 149 -16.29 -17.65 -10.62
C ASN A 149 -14.90 -18.14 -11.04
N HIS A 150 -14.02 -17.23 -11.44
CA HIS A 150 -12.65 -17.50 -11.90
C HIS A 150 -11.59 -16.89 -10.97
N LYS A 151 -11.91 -16.81 -9.69
CA LYS A 151 -11.02 -16.17 -8.70
C LYS A 151 -9.65 -16.86 -8.59
N GLU A 152 -9.59 -18.19 -8.71
CA GLU A 152 -8.36 -18.95 -8.66
C GLU A 152 -7.43 -18.59 -9.84
N GLU A 153 -7.97 -18.51 -11.05
CA GLU A 153 -7.23 -18.07 -12.23
C GLU A 153 -6.75 -16.62 -12.07
N PHE A 154 -7.61 -15.76 -11.51
CA PHE A 154 -7.24 -14.37 -11.22
C PHE A 154 -6.11 -14.28 -10.18
N TRP A 155 -6.08 -15.16 -9.17
CA TRP A 155 -5.01 -15.24 -8.18
C TRP A 155 -3.66 -15.67 -8.77
N GLU A 156 -3.66 -16.46 -9.84
CA GLU A 156 -2.43 -16.91 -10.50
C GLU A 156 -1.76 -15.80 -11.30
N VAL A 157 -2.51 -14.81 -11.79
CA VAL A 157 -1.95 -13.67 -12.56
C VAL A 157 -0.93 -12.88 -11.70
N HIS A 158 -1.25 -12.64 -10.43
CA HIS A 158 -0.34 -11.93 -9.54
C HIS A 158 -0.71 -12.17 -8.07
N ARG A 159 0.31 -12.33 -7.21
CA ARG A 159 0.10 -12.61 -5.78
C ARG A 159 -0.78 -11.59 -5.04
N MET A 160 -0.82 -10.34 -5.48
CA MET A 160 -1.71 -9.32 -4.92
C MET A 160 -3.18 -9.71 -5.08
N HIS A 161 -3.53 -10.41 -6.13
CA HIS A 161 -4.91 -10.80 -6.40
C HIS A 161 -5.45 -11.82 -5.40
N LYS A 162 -4.58 -12.47 -4.61
CA LYS A 162 -5.00 -13.36 -3.51
C LYS A 162 -5.74 -12.64 -2.39
N PHE A 163 -5.66 -11.32 -2.32
CA PHE A 163 -6.50 -10.50 -1.44
C PHE A 163 -7.93 -10.32 -1.98
N TYR A 164 -8.17 -10.58 -3.25
CA TYR A 164 -9.50 -10.59 -3.79
C TYR A 164 -10.25 -11.84 -3.36
N THR A 165 -11.37 -11.64 -2.69
CA THR A 165 -12.41 -12.66 -2.50
C THR A 165 -13.77 -12.05 -2.80
N PRO A 166 -14.78 -12.82 -3.22
CA PRO A 166 -16.12 -12.28 -3.43
C PRO A 166 -16.66 -11.53 -2.21
N GLN A 167 -16.35 -11.98 -1.00
CA GLN A 167 -16.75 -11.36 0.27
C GLN A 167 -16.08 -10.01 0.54
N VAL A 168 -14.85 -9.84 0.07
CA VAL A 168 -14.15 -8.54 0.16
C VAL A 168 -14.61 -7.60 -0.93
N ALA A 169 -14.89 -8.13 -2.13
CA ALA A 169 -15.24 -7.32 -3.29
C ALA A 169 -16.57 -6.57 -3.15
N CYS A 170 -17.52 -7.08 -2.36
CA CYS A 170 -18.80 -6.44 -2.11
C CYS A 170 -18.75 -5.34 -1.05
N GLN A 171 -17.67 -5.29 -0.25
CA GLN A 171 -17.54 -4.26 0.77
C GLN A 171 -17.36 -2.90 0.10
N ASN A 172 -18.11 -1.91 0.57
CA ASN A 172 -17.99 -0.56 0.06
C ASN A 172 -16.65 0.03 0.49
N VAL A 173 -15.80 0.29 -0.48
CA VAL A 173 -14.44 0.72 -0.27
C VAL A 173 -14.26 2.14 -0.79
N GLY A 174 -14.43 3.09 0.09
CA GLY A 174 -14.24 4.50 -0.20
C GLY A 174 -15.53 5.25 -0.55
N THR A 175 -15.38 6.35 -1.28
CA THR A 175 -16.47 7.29 -1.59
C THR A 175 -17.19 6.99 -2.92
N ALA A 176 -16.62 6.13 -3.75
CA ALA A 176 -17.24 5.75 -5.03
C ALA A 176 -18.36 4.72 -4.79
N PRO A 177 -19.58 4.96 -5.28
CA PRO A 177 -20.67 3.99 -5.12
C PRO A 177 -20.39 2.74 -5.98
N LEU A 178 -20.89 1.60 -5.51
CA LEU A 178 -20.91 0.40 -6.34
C LEU A 178 -21.85 0.59 -7.54
N HIS A 179 -21.45 0.05 -8.69
CA HIS A 179 -22.28 0.08 -9.87
C HIS A 179 -23.54 -0.82 -9.70
N PRO A 180 -24.74 -0.42 -10.18
CA PRO A 180 -25.97 -1.20 -9.99
C PRO A 180 -25.86 -2.66 -10.43
N GLY A 181 -25.17 -2.94 -11.54
CA GLY A 181 -24.91 -4.32 -12.00
C GLY A 181 -24.07 -5.14 -11.02
N ALA A 182 -23.08 -4.52 -10.37
CA ALA A 182 -22.29 -5.17 -9.32
C ALA A 182 -23.15 -5.41 -8.05
N ILE A 183 -23.93 -4.42 -7.64
CA ILE A 183 -24.86 -4.55 -6.51
C ILE A 183 -25.79 -5.74 -6.71
N LYS A 184 -26.40 -5.87 -7.92
CA LYS A 184 -27.27 -6.98 -8.26
C LYS A 184 -26.57 -8.33 -8.03
N PHE A 185 -25.36 -8.50 -8.55
CA PHE A 185 -24.60 -9.73 -8.36
C PHE A 185 -24.29 -10.00 -6.87
N TYR A 186 -23.84 -8.99 -6.14
CA TYR A 186 -23.48 -9.14 -4.72
C TYR A 186 -24.69 -9.45 -3.83
N LYS A 187 -25.87 -8.93 -4.15
CA LYS A 187 -27.13 -9.31 -3.47
C LYS A 187 -27.52 -10.77 -3.77
N GLU A 188 -27.43 -11.20 -5.01
CA GLU A 188 -27.73 -12.59 -5.39
C GLU A 188 -26.80 -13.61 -4.71
N THR A 189 -25.59 -13.21 -4.39
CA THR A 189 -24.60 -14.08 -3.72
C THR A 189 -24.63 -13.95 -2.19
N GLY A 190 -25.53 -13.13 -1.62
CA GLY A 190 -25.62 -12.89 -0.19
C GLY A 190 -24.44 -12.13 0.39
N CYS A 191 -23.69 -11.40 -0.44
CA CYS A 191 -22.57 -10.59 -0.02
C CYS A 191 -23.00 -9.19 0.42
N LEU A 192 -24.11 -8.70 -0.11
CA LEU A 192 -24.85 -7.50 0.31
C LEU A 192 -26.27 -7.87 0.73
N ASP A 193 -26.82 -7.11 1.68
CA ASP A 193 -28.22 -7.16 2.10
C ASP A 193 -29.19 -6.58 1.04
#